data_c9848c420a599d5174fb80b27c106626
#
_entry.id   c9848c420a599d5174fb80b27c106626
#
_cell.length_a   1.000
_cell.length_b   1.000
_cell.length_c   1.000
_cell.angle_alpha   90.00
_cell.angle_beta   90.00
_cell.angle_gamma   90.00
#
_symmetry.space_group_name_H-M   'P 1'
#
loop_
_entity.id
_entity.type
_entity.pdbx_description
1 polymer ?
#
loop_
_entity_poly.entity_id
_entity_poly.type
_entity_poly.pdbx_seq_one_letter_code
_entity_poly.pdbx_strand_id
1 'polypeptide(L)'
;MKKRAIHQQSLLPYLKVYDENDLENVMKILKGMIDQKDEISFRRFSEKVLGDTKKLEKYKNKIVHIIKDFYDDTLDNENDIFEAFYIRKNPAYVYLKGNAILQINGQIINLNEMHYYFVLPSICIKDLKIKRIDAKQVMTIENLTSFHDVSLKDTFYIFTNGFHNHAIEAFLKCLYDFLGESVHYFHFGDIEAGGFHIYESLIKKTQIPFQMYKMNIEMLKKYKDYTKPLTQNDRKRLLSFKENQNELIDYMLKNNVKLEQEIIGENENERKDINTY
;
A
#
# COMPACT_ATOMS: atom_id res chain seq x y z
N MET A 1 17.80 -20.61 3.96
CA MET A 1 18.19 -21.38 5.15
C MET A 1 19.06 -22.61 4.83
N LYS A 2 18.64 -23.56 3.96
CA LYS A 2 19.39 -24.78 3.62
C LYS A 2 20.85 -24.50 3.19
N LYS A 3 21.10 -23.52 2.33
CA LYS A 3 22.47 -23.13 1.91
C LYS A 3 23.32 -22.64 3.07
N ARG A 4 22.77 -21.83 4.01
CA ARG A 4 23.50 -21.36 5.20
C ARG A 4 23.86 -22.52 6.16
N ALA A 5 22.93 -23.44 6.37
CA ALA A 5 23.21 -24.63 7.19
C ALA A 5 24.32 -25.50 6.58
N ILE A 6 24.32 -25.73 5.26
CA ILE A 6 25.36 -26.48 4.53
C ILE A 6 26.75 -25.81 4.66
N HIS A 7 26.77 -24.45 4.63
CA HIS A 7 28.02 -23.70 4.77
C HIS A 7 28.37 -23.33 6.23
N GLN A 8 27.77 -24.00 7.22
CA GLN A 8 27.99 -23.77 8.65
C GLN A 8 27.79 -22.30 9.08
N GLN A 9 26.99 -21.53 8.35
CA GLN A 9 26.67 -20.17 8.69
C GLN A 9 25.59 -20.11 9.77
N SER A 10 25.64 -19.08 10.63
CA SER A 10 24.64 -18.90 11.68
C SER A 10 23.22 -18.84 11.10
N LEU A 11 22.29 -19.58 11.72
CA LEU A 11 20.86 -19.51 11.44
C LEU A 11 20.14 -18.41 12.22
N LEU A 12 20.84 -17.73 13.13
CA LEU A 12 20.32 -16.50 13.75
C LEU A 12 20.25 -15.36 12.72
N PRO A 13 19.24 -14.53 12.72
CA PRO A 13 18.15 -14.42 13.71
C PRO A 13 16.94 -15.34 13.44
N TYR A 14 16.98 -16.23 12.47
CA TYR A 14 15.81 -16.99 11.98
C TYR A 14 15.41 -18.14 12.89
N LEU A 15 16.37 -18.91 13.38
CA LEU A 15 16.14 -20.11 14.19
C LEU A 15 17.15 -20.20 15.33
N LYS A 16 16.69 -20.67 16.48
CA LYS A 16 17.57 -21.12 17.56
C LYS A 16 17.99 -22.56 17.28
N VAL A 17 19.29 -22.82 17.22
CA VAL A 17 19.89 -24.10 16.79
C VAL A 17 19.59 -25.14 17.80
N TYR A 18 18.84 -25.67 18.31
CA TYR A 18 18.51 -26.73 19.29
C TYR A 18 17.13 -26.55 19.96
N ASP A 19 16.24 -25.76 19.39
CA ASP A 19 14.88 -25.63 19.90
C ASP A 19 13.90 -26.16 18.85
N GLU A 20 13.57 -27.45 18.95
CA GLU A 20 12.63 -28.10 18.02
C GLU A 20 11.25 -27.45 18.04
N ASN A 21 10.79 -26.97 19.21
CA ASN A 21 9.53 -26.25 19.32
C ASN A 21 9.57 -24.89 18.60
N ASP A 22 10.72 -24.21 18.62
CA ASP A 22 10.90 -22.95 17.91
C ASP A 22 10.80 -23.15 16.39
N LEU A 23 11.49 -24.19 15.87
CA LEU A 23 11.42 -24.56 14.46
C LEU A 23 10.00 -24.95 14.04
N GLU A 24 9.35 -25.81 14.81
CA GLU A 24 7.99 -26.27 14.52
C GLU A 24 7.00 -25.11 14.48
N ASN A 25 7.07 -24.18 15.45
CA ASN A 25 6.21 -23.01 15.47
C ASN A 25 6.48 -22.09 14.27
N VAL A 26 7.74 -21.83 13.90
CA VAL A 26 8.08 -21.04 12.71
C VAL A 26 7.51 -21.69 11.45
N MET A 27 7.64 -23.00 11.30
CA MET A 27 7.08 -23.72 10.14
C MET A 27 5.55 -23.66 10.09
N LYS A 28 4.86 -23.81 11.24
CA LYS A 28 3.40 -23.65 11.34
C LYS A 28 2.97 -22.27 10.92
N ILE A 29 3.67 -21.22 11.38
CA ILE A 29 3.36 -19.83 11.04
C ILE A 29 3.54 -19.61 9.53
N LEU A 30 4.70 -19.95 8.96
CA LEU A 30 4.99 -19.72 7.54
C LEU A 30 4.02 -20.48 6.63
N LYS A 31 3.72 -21.74 6.96
CA LYS A 31 2.71 -22.52 6.24
C LYS A 31 1.33 -21.88 6.35
N GLY A 32 0.91 -21.51 7.57
CA GLY A 32 -0.36 -20.85 7.79
C GLY A 32 -0.48 -19.53 7.02
N MET A 33 0.60 -18.74 6.91
CA MET A 33 0.64 -17.51 6.12
C MET A 33 0.41 -17.80 4.63
N ILE A 34 1.12 -18.77 4.05
CA ILE A 34 0.97 -19.15 2.63
C ILE A 34 -0.44 -19.65 2.33
N ASP A 35 -1.04 -20.41 3.24
CA ASP A 35 -2.36 -21.02 3.08
C ASP A 35 -3.50 -20.02 3.36
N GLN A 36 -3.21 -18.84 3.95
CA GLN A 36 -4.22 -17.84 4.29
C GLN A 36 -4.71 -17.12 3.03
N LYS A 37 -6.03 -17.17 2.78
CA LYS A 37 -6.66 -16.58 1.59
C LYS A 37 -7.62 -15.44 1.93
N ASP A 38 -8.15 -15.44 3.14
CA ASP A 38 -9.12 -14.46 3.61
C ASP A 38 -8.52 -13.58 4.70
N GLU A 39 -9.05 -12.37 4.87
CA GLU A 39 -8.62 -11.48 5.93
C GLU A 39 -8.88 -12.09 7.31
N ILE A 40 -7.83 -12.12 8.14
CA ILE A 40 -7.90 -12.64 9.52
C ILE A 40 -7.17 -11.68 10.46
N SER A 41 -7.70 -11.51 11.68
CA SER A 41 -6.98 -10.72 12.68
C SER A 41 -5.73 -11.46 13.19
N PHE A 42 -4.67 -10.70 13.50
CA PHE A 42 -3.41 -11.23 14.02
C PHE A 42 -3.59 -12.20 15.19
N ARG A 43 -4.50 -11.87 16.12
CA ARG A 43 -4.81 -12.74 17.26
C ARG A 43 -5.51 -14.03 16.86
N ARG A 44 -6.48 -13.97 15.96
CA ARG A 44 -7.17 -15.17 15.45
C ARG A 44 -6.24 -16.05 14.62
N PHE A 45 -5.34 -15.45 13.85
CA PHE A 45 -4.32 -16.19 13.12
C PHE A 45 -3.36 -16.89 14.09
N SER A 46 -2.90 -16.20 15.15
CA SER A 46 -2.08 -16.78 16.20
C SER A 46 -2.75 -18.00 16.85
N GLU A 47 -4.03 -17.86 17.20
CA GLU A 47 -4.82 -18.97 17.76
C GLU A 47 -4.93 -20.15 16.78
N LYS A 48 -5.27 -19.86 15.52
CA LYS A 48 -5.44 -20.85 14.44
C LYS A 48 -4.17 -21.71 14.24
N VAL A 49 -2.99 -21.10 14.25
CA VAL A 49 -1.73 -21.79 13.89
C VAL A 49 -0.91 -22.26 15.09
N LEU A 50 -1.05 -21.62 16.25
CA LEU A 50 -0.22 -21.86 17.45
C LEU A 50 -1.03 -22.25 18.69
N GLY A 51 -2.39 -22.25 18.61
CA GLY A 51 -3.27 -22.55 19.73
C GLY A 51 -3.26 -21.50 20.85
N ASP A 52 -2.75 -20.29 20.59
CA ASP A 52 -2.63 -19.20 21.56
C ASP A 52 -2.69 -17.83 20.84
N THR A 53 -3.58 -16.96 21.31
CA THR A 53 -3.86 -15.64 20.68
C THR A 53 -2.70 -14.65 20.73
N LYS A 54 -1.69 -14.88 21.59
CA LYS A 54 -0.56 -13.97 21.84
C LYS A 54 0.79 -14.58 21.41
N LYS A 55 0.84 -15.88 21.13
CA LYS A 55 2.09 -16.60 20.88
C LYS A 55 2.81 -16.09 19.63
N LEU A 56 2.08 -15.69 18.58
CA LEU A 56 2.65 -15.15 17.35
C LEU A 56 3.48 -13.86 17.59
N GLU A 57 3.13 -13.05 18.58
CA GLU A 57 3.88 -11.82 18.91
C GLU A 57 5.37 -12.12 19.21
N LYS A 58 5.65 -13.26 19.83
CA LYS A 58 7.02 -13.69 20.13
C LYS A 58 7.83 -14.06 18.87
N TYR A 59 7.14 -14.46 17.81
CA TYR A 59 7.76 -14.88 16.55
C TYR A 59 7.83 -13.79 15.50
N LYS A 60 7.17 -12.70 15.72
CA LYS A 60 6.92 -11.62 14.80
C LYS A 60 8.19 -11.12 14.10
N ASN A 61 9.20 -10.66 14.88
CA ASN A 61 10.48 -10.19 14.34
C ASN A 61 11.21 -11.29 13.53
N LYS A 62 11.14 -12.52 13.99
CA LYS A 62 11.74 -13.66 13.32
C LYS A 62 11.11 -13.92 11.96
N ILE A 63 9.77 -13.93 11.90
CA ILE A 63 9.01 -14.08 10.65
C ILE A 63 9.30 -12.94 9.69
N VAL A 64 9.33 -11.68 10.18
CA VAL A 64 9.69 -10.52 9.39
C VAL A 64 11.06 -10.68 8.72
N HIS A 65 12.09 -11.11 9.47
CA HIS A 65 13.42 -11.34 8.89
C HIS A 65 13.41 -12.47 7.86
N ILE A 66 12.68 -13.56 8.12
CA ILE A 66 12.59 -14.67 7.16
C ILE A 66 11.92 -14.22 5.85
N ILE A 67 10.82 -13.48 5.94
CA ILE A 67 10.10 -13.01 4.75
C ILE A 67 10.96 -12.03 3.96
N LYS A 68 11.57 -11.03 4.60
CA LYS A 68 12.44 -10.05 3.93
C LYS A 68 13.64 -10.71 3.24
N ASP A 69 14.28 -11.66 3.89
CA ASP A 69 15.52 -12.22 3.39
C ASP A 69 15.33 -13.35 2.36
N PHE A 70 14.16 -13.99 2.33
CA PHE A 70 13.96 -15.21 1.54
C PHE A 70 12.72 -15.21 0.64
N TYR A 71 11.81 -14.27 0.81
CA TYR A 71 10.55 -14.23 0.06
C TYR A 71 10.37 -12.90 -0.70
N ASP A 72 10.35 -11.77 -0.01
CA ASP A 72 10.12 -10.46 -0.61
C ASP A 72 10.83 -9.36 0.20
N ASP A 73 11.87 -8.77 -0.38
CA ASP A 73 12.66 -7.69 0.23
C ASP A 73 12.08 -6.30 -0.02
N THR A 74 10.97 -6.21 -0.76
CA THR A 74 10.28 -4.93 -1.04
C THR A 74 9.35 -4.49 0.09
N LEU A 75 8.95 -5.42 0.96
CA LEU A 75 8.08 -5.15 2.10
C LEU A 75 8.88 -4.49 3.25
N ASP A 76 8.67 -3.21 3.48
CA ASP A 76 9.51 -2.41 4.37
C ASP A 76 9.22 -2.60 5.85
N ASN A 77 7.96 -2.62 6.21
CA ASN A 77 7.58 -2.68 7.60
C ASN A 77 6.86 -4.00 7.94
N GLU A 78 6.78 -4.25 9.22
CA GLU A 78 6.17 -5.45 9.76
C GLU A 78 4.70 -5.60 9.40
N ASN A 79 3.94 -4.51 9.42
CA ASN A 79 2.51 -4.55 9.12
C ASN A 79 2.30 -4.95 7.65
N ASP A 80 3.06 -4.39 6.72
CA ASP A 80 2.98 -4.71 5.29
C ASP A 80 3.25 -6.18 5.03
N ILE A 81 4.21 -6.77 5.75
CA ILE A 81 4.54 -8.20 5.65
C ILE A 81 3.34 -9.07 6.04
N PHE A 82 2.74 -8.82 7.21
CA PHE A 82 1.58 -9.61 7.64
C PHE A 82 0.35 -9.33 6.77
N GLU A 83 0.13 -8.10 6.36
CA GLU A 83 -0.96 -7.71 5.46
C GLU A 83 -0.85 -8.34 4.07
N ALA A 84 0.36 -8.54 3.55
CA ALA A 84 0.58 -9.26 2.30
C ALA A 84 0.08 -10.72 2.35
N PHE A 85 -0.06 -11.28 3.55
CA PHE A 85 -0.65 -12.60 3.81
C PHE A 85 -2.04 -12.53 4.45
N TYR A 86 -2.78 -11.43 4.27
CA TYR A 86 -4.14 -11.21 4.79
C TYR A 86 -4.26 -11.19 6.32
N ILE A 87 -3.16 -11.00 7.06
CA ILE A 87 -3.14 -11.00 8.53
C ILE A 87 -3.04 -9.56 9.03
N ARG A 88 -4.00 -9.10 9.84
CA ARG A 88 -4.11 -7.70 10.27
C ARG A 88 -4.30 -7.53 11.75
N LYS A 89 -3.75 -6.46 12.30
CA LYS A 89 -4.02 -6.05 13.68
C LYS A 89 -5.44 -5.51 13.84
N ASN A 90 -5.88 -4.69 12.91
CA ASN A 90 -7.18 -4.00 12.93
C ASN A 90 -7.99 -4.33 11.67
N PRO A 91 -9.31 -4.19 11.70
CA PRO A 91 -10.13 -4.26 10.50
C PRO A 91 -9.61 -3.30 9.42
N ALA A 92 -9.70 -3.73 8.15
CA ALA A 92 -9.36 -2.87 7.04
C ALA A 92 -10.52 -1.92 6.71
N TYR A 93 -10.17 -0.76 6.24
CA TYR A 93 -11.10 0.25 5.76
C TYR A 93 -10.66 0.76 4.40
N VAL A 94 -11.63 1.16 3.58
CA VAL A 94 -11.41 1.89 2.33
C VAL A 94 -11.97 3.29 2.51
N TYR A 95 -11.14 4.30 2.35
CA TYR A 95 -11.54 5.70 2.43
C TYR A 95 -11.84 6.19 1.03
N LEU A 96 -13.02 6.78 0.85
CA LEU A 96 -13.57 7.20 -0.43
C LEU A 96 -13.95 8.68 -0.38
N LYS A 97 -13.61 9.44 -1.42
CA LYS A 97 -14.01 10.84 -1.58
C LYS A 97 -14.44 11.09 -3.03
N GLY A 98 -15.53 11.81 -3.22
CA GLY A 98 -16.09 12.12 -4.54
C GLY A 98 -17.54 11.69 -4.68
N ASN A 99 -18.12 11.99 -5.84
CA ASN A 99 -19.54 11.80 -6.11
C ASN A 99 -19.86 10.35 -6.50
N ALA A 100 -20.59 9.64 -5.65
CA ALA A 100 -21.01 8.26 -5.89
C ALA A 100 -22.30 7.90 -5.17
N ILE A 101 -23.01 6.92 -5.70
CA ILE A 101 -24.11 6.23 -5.04
C ILE A 101 -23.73 4.75 -4.91
N LEU A 102 -23.63 4.30 -3.69
CA LEU A 102 -23.31 2.92 -3.32
C LEU A 102 -24.54 2.22 -2.73
N GLN A 103 -24.60 0.91 -2.83
CA GLN A 103 -25.57 0.08 -2.13
C GLN A 103 -24.84 -1.01 -1.34
N ILE A 104 -25.13 -1.12 -0.03
CA ILE A 104 -24.55 -2.12 0.86
C ILE A 104 -25.69 -2.76 1.64
N ASN A 105 -25.81 -4.09 1.59
CA ASN A 105 -26.91 -4.84 2.23
C ASN A 105 -28.32 -4.26 1.93
N GLY A 106 -28.52 -3.81 0.68
CA GLY A 106 -29.79 -3.20 0.26
C GLY A 106 -29.95 -1.71 0.58
N GLN A 107 -29.13 -1.14 1.47
CA GLN A 107 -29.17 0.27 1.85
C GLN A 107 -28.40 1.14 0.85
N ILE A 108 -29.00 2.24 0.46
CA ILE A 108 -28.39 3.23 -0.43
C ILE A 108 -27.57 4.22 0.39
N ILE A 109 -26.33 4.45 -0.03
CA ILE A 109 -25.40 5.42 0.55
C ILE A 109 -25.07 6.44 -0.55
N ASN A 110 -25.48 7.68 -0.32
CA ASN A 110 -25.24 8.79 -1.25
C ASN A 110 -24.01 9.58 -0.78
N LEU A 111 -22.87 9.40 -1.43
CA LEU A 111 -21.64 10.10 -1.09
C LEU A 111 -21.66 11.58 -1.49
N ASN A 112 -22.58 11.99 -2.38
CA ASN A 112 -22.72 13.38 -2.78
C ASN A 112 -23.18 14.29 -1.62
N GLU A 113 -23.75 13.70 -0.58
CA GLU A 113 -24.19 14.41 0.64
C GLU A 113 -23.11 14.45 1.71
N MET A 114 -21.96 13.78 1.48
CA MET A 114 -20.84 13.78 2.42
C MET A 114 -19.92 14.98 2.14
N HIS A 115 -19.67 15.79 3.15
CA HIS A 115 -18.82 16.98 2.99
C HIS A 115 -17.33 16.68 2.86
N TYR A 116 -16.90 15.49 3.34
CA TYR A 116 -15.47 15.14 3.37
C TYR A 116 -15.21 13.81 2.66
N TYR A 117 -15.15 12.71 3.40
CA TYR A 117 -14.89 11.39 2.87
C TYR A 117 -15.75 10.35 3.59
N PHE A 118 -15.95 9.23 2.94
CA PHE A 118 -16.67 8.07 3.48
C PHE A 118 -15.69 6.94 3.79
N VAL A 119 -15.90 6.24 4.91
CA VAL A 119 -15.07 5.10 5.31
C VAL A 119 -15.88 3.82 5.22
N LEU A 120 -15.47 2.94 4.30
CA LEU A 120 -16.10 1.65 4.05
C LEU A 120 -15.33 0.55 4.79
N PRO A 121 -15.93 -0.18 5.76
CA PRO A 121 -15.31 -1.37 6.33
C PRO A 121 -15.10 -2.47 5.29
N SER A 122 -13.96 -3.17 5.34
CA SER A 122 -13.61 -4.24 4.38
C SER A 122 -14.68 -5.32 4.25
N ILE A 123 -15.32 -5.66 5.36
CA ILE A 123 -16.38 -6.68 5.39
C ILE A 123 -17.60 -6.31 4.53
N CYS A 124 -17.82 -5.02 4.26
CA CYS A 124 -18.93 -4.55 3.44
C CYS A 124 -18.69 -4.72 1.93
N ILE A 125 -17.44 -4.96 1.50
CA ILE A 125 -17.08 -5.00 0.06
C ILE A 125 -17.76 -6.16 -0.64
N LYS A 126 -17.92 -7.30 0.02
CA LYS A 126 -18.59 -8.48 -0.54
C LYS A 126 -20.07 -8.25 -0.91
N ASP A 127 -20.73 -7.33 -0.20
CA ASP A 127 -22.13 -6.98 -0.40
C ASP A 127 -22.30 -5.60 -1.08
N LEU A 128 -21.18 -5.01 -1.52
CA LEU A 128 -21.15 -3.72 -2.20
C LEU A 128 -21.68 -3.83 -3.64
N LYS A 129 -22.55 -2.90 -4.00
CA LYS A 129 -22.92 -2.62 -5.39
C LYS A 129 -22.72 -1.14 -5.65
N ILE A 130 -21.95 -0.84 -6.69
CA ILE A 130 -21.80 0.54 -7.16
C ILE A 130 -23.00 0.83 -8.06
N LYS A 131 -23.76 1.88 -7.76
CA LYS A 131 -24.92 2.29 -8.55
C LYS A 131 -24.61 3.45 -9.49
N ARG A 132 -23.75 4.36 -9.06
CA ARG A 132 -23.36 5.53 -9.84
C ARG A 132 -22.01 6.07 -9.33
N ILE A 133 -21.19 6.52 -10.23
CA ILE A 133 -19.99 7.32 -9.94
C ILE A 133 -19.94 8.42 -11.00
N ASP A 134 -19.93 9.67 -10.53
CA ASP A 134 -19.86 10.85 -11.38
C ASP A 134 -18.41 11.34 -11.42
N ALA A 135 -17.59 10.67 -12.19
CA ALA A 135 -16.19 10.99 -12.33
C ALA A 135 -15.68 10.70 -13.75
N LYS A 136 -14.72 11.49 -14.23
CA LYS A 136 -13.94 11.24 -15.45
C LYS A 136 -12.60 10.59 -15.14
N GLN A 137 -12.20 10.63 -13.88
CA GLN A 137 -10.95 10.04 -13.42
C GLN A 137 -11.09 9.45 -12.01
N VAL A 138 -10.34 8.40 -11.76
CA VAL A 138 -10.19 7.76 -10.46
C VAL A 138 -8.75 8.00 -10.01
N MET A 139 -8.55 8.40 -8.77
CA MET A 139 -7.22 8.65 -8.22
C MET A 139 -7.02 7.90 -6.90
N THR A 140 -6.02 7.06 -6.87
CA THR A 140 -5.50 6.51 -5.61
C THR A 140 -4.45 7.45 -5.03
N ILE A 141 -4.51 7.70 -3.72
CA ILE A 141 -3.60 8.62 -3.01
C ILE A 141 -2.98 7.88 -1.82
N GLU A 142 -1.66 7.96 -1.71
CA GLU A 142 -0.89 7.23 -0.71
C GLU A 142 -0.94 7.90 0.67
N ASN A 143 -0.80 9.23 0.70
CA ASN A 143 -0.71 10.02 1.92
C ASN A 143 -2.06 10.59 2.34
N LEU A 144 -2.38 10.53 3.65
CA LEU A 144 -3.67 10.98 4.17
C LEU A 144 -3.86 12.50 4.07
N THR A 145 -2.81 13.28 4.33
CA THR A 145 -2.86 14.75 4.20
C THR A 145 -3.18 15.13 2.76
N SER A 146 -2.45 14.56 1.80
CA SER A 146 -2.72 14.78 0.38
C SER A 146 -4.12 14.32 -0.03
N PHE A 147 -4.65 13.22 0.54
CA PHE A 147 -6.01 12.75 0.27
C PHE A 147 -7.08 13.75 0.75
N HIS A 148 -6.81 14.45 1.86
CA HIS A 148 -7.69 15.52 2.34
C HIS A 148 -7.62 16.76 1.45
N ASP A 149 -6.42 17.17 1.07
CA ASP A 149 -6.16 18.48 0.41
C ASP A 149 -6.48 18.47 -1.08
N VAL A 150 -6.23 17.32 -1.76
CA VAL A 150 -6.45 17.22 -3.22
C VAL A 150 -7.93 17.23 -3.57
N SER A 151 -8.36 18.15 -4.43
CA SER A 151 -9.74 18.30 -4.90
C SER A 151 -9.80 18.70 -6.37
N LEU A 152 -9.64 17.72 -7.27
CA LEU A 152 -9.81 17.92 -8.71
C LEU A 152 -11.26 17.73 -9.13
N LYS A 153 -11.67 18.49 -10.13
CA LYS A 153 -12.99 18.34 -10.72
C LYS A 153 -13.17 16.95 -11.34
N ASP A 154 -14.37 16.40 -11.24
CA ASP A 154 -14.78 15.12 -11.86
C ASP A 154 -13.86 13.95 -11.45
N THR A 155 -13.42 13.92 -10.18
CA THR A 155 -12.49 12.91 -9.67
C THR A 155 -13.10 12.11 -8.51
N PHE A 156 -12.91 10.80 -8.54
CA PHE A 156 -13.22 9.89 -7.44
C PHE A 156 -11.92 9.39 -6.81
N TYR A 157 -11.79 9.53 -5.50
CA TYR A 157 -10.54 9.29 -4.78
C TYR A 157 -10.63 8.08 -3.87
N ILE A 158 -9.54 7.33 -3.78
CA ILE A 158 -9.33 6.22 -2.86
C ILE A 158 -8.00 6.43 -2.12
N PHE A 159 -8.03 6.47 -0.79
CA PHE A 159 -6.81 6.51 0.01
C PHE A 159 -6.25 5.10 0.21
N THR A 160 -4.95 4.91 -0.08
CA THR A 160 -4.30 3.61 -0.02
C THR A 160 -3.54 3.34 1.27
N ASN A 161 -3.15 4.39 2.03
CA ASN A 161 -2.38 4.27 3.27
C ASN A 161 -1.05 3.54 3.08
N GLY A 162 -0.26 3.96 2.11
CA GLY A 162 0.96 3.27 1.71
C GLY A 162 0.64 2.02 0.88
N PHE A 163 1.22 0.87 1.22
CA PHE A 163 0.91 -0.38 0.53
C PHE A 163 -0.58 -0.72 0.65
N HIS A 164 -1.24 -0.78 -0.50
CA HIS A 164 -2.67 -1.07 -0.59
C HIS A 164 -2.96 -2.48 -0.07
N ASN A 165 -4.01 -2.56 0.66
CA ASN A 165 -4.48 -3.80 1.26
C ASN A 165 -5.49 -4.53 0.37
N HIS A 166 -5.77 -5.78 0.69
CA HIS A 166 -6.73 -6.59 -0.06
C HIS A 166 -8.13 -5.97 -0.17
N ALA A 167 -8.57 -5.21 0.84
CA ALA A 167 -9.85 -4.51 0.78
C ALA A 167 -9.83 -3.42 -0.30
N ILE A 168 -8.75 -2.65 -0.38
CA ILE A 168 -8.55 -1.64 -1.42
C ILE A 168 -8.47 -2.30 -2.80
N GLU A 169 -7.72 -3.41 -2.93
CA GLU A 169 -7.63 -4.16 -4.18
C GLU A 169 -9.00 -4.69 -4.63
N ALA A 170 -9.78 -5.28 -3.72
CA ALA A 170 -11.12 -5.77 -4.00
C ALA A 170 -12.08 -4.63 -4.39
N PHE A 171 -12.02 -3.50 -3.67
CA PHE A 171 -12.82 -2.32 -4.02
C PHE A 171 -12.45 -1.77 -5.39
N LEU A 172 -11.16 -1.63 -5.70
CA LEU A 172 -10.67 -1.14 -6.98
C LEU A 172 -11.09 -2.06 -8.14
N LYS A 173 -11.10 -3.38 -7.95
CA LYS A 173 -11.62 -4.33 -8.94
C LYS A 173 -13.11 -4.14 -9.18
N CYS A 174 -13.92 -4.05 -8.11
CA CYS A 174 -15.35 -3.73 -8.23
C CYS A 174 -15.58 -2.39 -8.95
N LEU A 175 -14.72 -1.40 -8.69
CA LEU A 175 -14.78 -0.10 -9.33
C LEU A 175 -14.44 -0.18 -10.82
N TYR A 176 -13.40 -0.92 -11.17
CA TYR A 176 -13.00 -1.13 -12.58
C TYR A 176 -14.02 -1.96 -13.35
N ASP A 177 -14.61 -2.99 -12.73
CA ASP A 177 -15.69 -3.77 -13.33
C ASP A 177 -16.91 -2.89 -13.64
N PHE A 178 -17.15 -1.83 -12.85
CA PHE A 178 -18.25 -0.90 -13.05
C PHE A 178 -17.96 0.19 -14.08
N LEU A 179 -16.76 0.82 -14.03
CA LEU A 179 -16.39 1.97 -14.87
C LEU A 179 -15.64 1.57 -16.14
N GLY A 180 -14.90 0.47 -16.12
CA GLY A 180 -14.06 0.02 -17.24
C GLY A 180 -13.04 1.07 -17.66
N GLU A 181 -12.86 1.20 -18.97
CA GLU A 181 -11.95 2.16 -19.61
C GLU A 181 -12.62 3.52 -19.90
N SER A 182 -13.84 3.75 -19.40
CA SER A 182 -14.56 5.02 -19.62
C SER A 182 -13.98 6.19 -18.83
N VAL A 183 -13.09 5.91 -17.89
CA VAL A 183 -12.41 6.88 -17.03
C VAL A 183 -10.91 6.66 -17.02
N HIS A 184 -10.14 7.70 -16.66
CA HIS A 184 -8.70 7.58 -16.46
C HIS A 184 -8.39 7.17 -15.02
N TYR A 185 -7.35 6.35 -14.83
CA TYR A 185 -6.90 5.89 -13.53
C TYR A 185 -5.53 6.46 -13.21
N PHE A 186 -5.42 7.13 -12.06
CA PHE A 186 -4.20 7.77 -11.61
C PHE A 186 -3.79 7.27 -10.22
N HIS A 187 -2.49 7.21 -10.00
CA HIS A 187 -1.90 7.01 -8.68
C HIS A 187 -1.05 8.22 -8.33
N PHE A 188 -1.27 8.77 -7.13
CA PHE A 188 -0.47 9.84 -6.56
C PHE A 188 0.20 9.32 -5.31
N GLY A 189 1.52 9.26 -5.30
CA GLY A 189 2.37 8.76 -4.22
C GLY A 189 3.65 9.57 -4.09
N ASP A 190 4.53 9.13 -3.21
CA ASP A 190 5.85 9.72 -3.02
C ASP A 190 6.74 9.48 -4.24
N ILE A 191 7.56 10.47 -4.59
CA ILE A 191 8.59 10.29 -5.64
C ILE A 191 9.83 9.69 -4.96
N GLU A 192 9.73 8.41 -4.61
CA GLU A 192 10.78 7.61 -4.02
C GLU A 192 10.63 6.12 -4.38
N ALA A 193 11.62 5.30 -4.02
CA ALA A 193 11.60 3.88 -4.32
C ALA A 193 10.36 3.15 -3.75
N GLY A 194 9.90 3.55 -2.56
CA GLY A 194 8.68 3.02 -1.93
C GLY A 194 7.43 3.29 -2.76
N GLY A 195 7.21 4.55 -3.15
CA GLY A 195 6.05 4.96 -3.96
C GLY A 195 5.99 4.27 -5.32
N PHE A 196 7.15 4.04 -5.98
CA PHE A 196 7.18 3.27 -7.24
C PHE A 196 6.82 1.79 -7.03
N HIS A 197 7.26 1.17 -5.94
CA HIS A 197 6.86 -0.20 -5.61
C HIS A 197 5.36 -0.31 -5.34
N ILE A 198 4.78 0.66 -4.62
CA ILE A 198 3.34 0.73 -4.38
C ILE A 198 2.59 0.83 -5.70
N TYR A 199 3.03 1.72 -6.59
CA TYR A 199 2.45 1.89 -7.93
C TYR A 199 2.51 0.62 -8.77
N GLU A 200 3.67 -0.04 -8.87
CA GLU A 200 3.80 -1.29 -9.63
C GLU A 200 2.98 -2.43 -9.03
N SER A 201 2.97 -2.55 -7.69
CA SER A 201 2.16 -3.52 -6.98
C SER A 201 0.67 -3.31 -7.24
N LEU A 202 0.23 -2.05 -7.25
CA LEU A 202 -1.15 -1.67 -7.54
C LEU A 202 -1.59 -2.16 -8.92
N ILE A 203 -0.81 -1.86 -9.97
CA ILE A 203 -1.08 -2.33 -11.33
C ILE A 203 -1.07 -3.86 -11.39
N LYS A 204 -0.02 -4.49 -10.84
CA LYS A 204 0.15 -5.95 -10.88
C LYS A 204 -1.00 -6.70 -10.23
N LYS A 205 -1.50 -6.22 -9.09
CA LYS A 205 -2.56 -6.90 -8.32
C LYS A 205 -3.97 -6.61 -8.82
N THR A 206 -4.21 -5.40 -9.32
CA THR A 206 -5.54 -4.99 -9.78
C THR A 206 -5.74 -5.20 -11.27
N GLN A 207 -4.66 -5.19 -12.06
CA GLN A 207 -4.66 -5.17 -13.54
C GLN A 207 -5.33 -3.90 -14.12
N ILE A 208 -5.46 -2.84 -13.32
CA ILE A 208 -6.00 -1.55 -13.74
C ILE A 208 -4.84 -0.72 -14.33
N PRO A 209 -5.02 -0.04 -15.48
CA PRO A 209 -3.96 0.72 -16.16
C PRO A 209 -3.74 2.08 -15.49
N PHE A 210 -3.26 2.08 -14.25
CA PHE A 210 -2.93 3.31 -13.55
C PHE A 210 -1.79 4.06 -14.21
N GLN A 211 -1.87 5.39 -14.18
CA GLN A 211 -0.80 6.31 -14.58
C GLN A 211 -0.33 7.10 -13.35
N MET A 212 0.96 7.43 -13.30
CA MET A 212 1.50 8.28 -12.23
C MET A 212 1.00 9.72 -12.37
N TYR A 213 0.40 10.27 -11.30
CA TYR A 213 -0.02 11.66 -11.24
C TYR A 213 1.03 12.49 -10.51
N LYS A 214 1.57 13.51 -11.15
CA LYS A 214 2.62 14.40 -10.60
C LYS A 214 3.89 13.69 -10.05
N MET A 215 4.05 12.41 -10.26
CA MET A 215 5.27 11.68 -9.92
C MET A 215 6.24 11.74 -11.11
N ASN A 216 6.91 12.89 -11.30
CA ASN A 216 7.76 13.15 -12.48
C ASN A 216 8.93 14.10 -12.17
N ILE A 217 9.82 14.26 -13.16
CA ILE A 217 11.02 15.12 -13.05
C ILE A 217 10.65 16.59 -12.84
N GLU A 218 9.54 17.03 -13.41
CA GLU A 218 9.08 18.43 -13.28
C GLU A 218 8.82 18.79 -11.82
N MET A 219 8.16 17.90 -11.07
CA MET A 219 7.91 18.11 -9.65
C MET A 219 9.20 18.12 -8.83
N LEU A 220 10.14 17.23 -9.11
CA LEU A 220 11.46 17.25 -8.47
C LEU A 220 12.22 18.56 -8.73
N LYS A 221 12.10 19.13 -9.92
CA LYS A 221 12.71 20.43 -10.27
C LYS A 221 11.97 21.60 -9.61
N LYS A 222 10.63 21.58 -9.65
CA LYS A 222 9.77 22.65 -9.07
C LYS A 222 9.97 22.76 -7.56
N TYR A 223 10.06 21.62 -6.87
CA TYR A 223 10.18 21.56 -5.41
C TYR A 223 11.62 21.19 -4.97
N LYS A 224 12.63 21.61 -5.72
CA LYS A 224 14.04 21.27 -5.49
C LYS A 224 14.49 21.52 -4.05
N ASP A 225 14.07 22.62 -3.45
CA ASP A 225 14.49 23.02 -2.09
C ASP A 225 13.87 22.15 -0.98
N TYR A 226 12.89 21.33 -1.32
CA TYR A 226 12.20 20.41 -0.42
C TYR A 226 12.59 18.95 -0.66
N THR A 227 13.46 18.69 -1.64
CA THR A 227 13.91 17.32 -1.92
C THR A 227 14.81 16.81 -0.80
N LYS A 228 14.73 15.51 -0.54
CA LYS A 228 15.58 14.79 0.42
C LYS A 228 16.62 13.94 -0.34
N PRO A 229 17.80 13.69 0.24
CA PRO A 229 18.78 12.79 -0.35
C PRO A 229 18.28 11.33 -0.33
N LEU A 230 18.66 10.55 -1.33
CA LEU A 230 18.40 9.11 -1.38
C LEU A 230 19.20 8.39 -0.30
N THR A 231 18.56 7.46 0.41
CA THR A 231 19.25 6.51 1.29
C THR A 231 19.97 5.43 0.46
N GLN A 232 20.84 4.65 1.10
CA GLN A 232 21.47 3.49 0.44
C GLN A 232 20.42 2.47 -0.03
N ASN A 233 19.36 2.28 0.74
CA ASN A 233 18.25 1.39 0.41
C ASN A 233 17.44 1.91 -0.78
N ASP A 234 17.12 3.23 -0.81
CA ASP A 234 16.49 3.85 -1.98
C ASP A 234 17.29 3.61 -3.25
N ARG A 235 18.62 3.84 -3.19
CA ARG A 235 19.49 3.63 -4.35
C ARG A 235 19.47 2.19 -4.84
N LYS A 236 19.60 1.21 -3.92
CA LYS A 236 19.57 -0.21 -4.25
C LYS A 236 18.25 -0.59 -4.94
N ARG A 237 17.13 -0.11 -4.42
CA ARG A 237 15.79 -0.37 -4.98
C ARG A 237 15.56 0.33 -6.31
N LEU A 238 15.94 1.61 -6.42
CA LEU A 238 15.81 2.34 -7.69
C LEU A 238 16.60 1.68 -8.82
N LEU A 239 17.75 1.05 -8.53
CA LEU A 239 18.52 0.31 -9.52
C LEU A 239 17.77 -0.92 -10.06
N SER A 240 16.89 -1.55 -9.28
CA SER A 240 16.07 -2.66 -9.79
C SER A 240 14.99 -2.24 -10.79
N PHE A 241 14.57 -0.97 -10.77
CA PHE A 241 13.66 -0.40 -11.77
C PHE A 241 14.35 0.08 -13.05
N LYS A 242 15.69 0.16 -13.05
CA LYS A 242 16.46 0.76 -14.16
C LYS A 242 16.35 -0.02 -15.48
N GLU A 243 15.99 -1.30 -15.43
CA GLU A 243 15.79 -2.13 -16.63
C GLU A 243 14.67 -1.59 -17.55
N ASN A 244 13.78 -0.74 -17.04
CA ASN A 244 12.64 -0.15 -17.77
C ASN A 244 12.96 1.21 -18.42
N GLN A 245 14.23 1.65 -18.52
CA GLN A 245 14.66 2.94 -19.11
C GLN A 245 13.86 4.15 -18.58
N ASN A 246 13.67 4.24 -17.28
CA ASN A 246 12.87 5.27 -16.68
C ASN A 246 13.72 6.54 -16.42
N GLU A 247 13.52 7.58 -17.23
CA GLU A 247 14.23 8.87 -17.12
C GLU A 247 14.12 9.50 -15.73
N LEU A 248 12.99 9.31 -15.05
CA LEU A 248 12.75 9.81 -13.70
C LEU A 248 13.72 9.15 -12.71
N ILE A 249 13.90 7.85 -12.79
CA ILE A 249 14.80 7.09 -11.91
C ILE A 249 16.26 7.49 -12.17
N ASP A 250 16.66 7.64 -13.42
CA ASP A 250 18.00 8.11 -13.78
C ASP A 250 18.25 9.53 -13.24
N TYR A 251 17.26 10.42 -13.34
CA TYR A 251 17.34 11.76 -12.78
C TYR A 251 17.52 11.73 -11.27
N MET A 252 16.72 10.92 -10.55
CA MET A 252 16.79 10.77 -9.09
C MET A 252 18.15 10.23 -8.64
N LEU A 253 18.65 9.19 -9.28
CA LEU A 253 19.95 8.59 -8.97
C LEU A 253 21.11 9.55 -9.22
N LYS A 254 21.09 10.28 -10.36
CA LYS A 254 22.10 11.26 -10.75
C LYS A 254 22.16 12.46 -9.81
N ASN A 255 21.00 12.99 -9.45
CA ASN A 255 20.89 14.21 -8.64
C ASN A 255 20.81 13.91 -7.13
N ASN A 256 20.71 12.63 -6.73
CA ASN A 256 20.57 12.20 -5.34
C ASN A 256 19.34 12.79 -4.64
N VAL A 257 18.17 12.74 -5.26
CA VAL A 257 16.96 13.40 -4.80
C VAL A 257 15.76 12.46 -4.77
N LYS A 258 14.88 12.68 -3.77
CA LYS A 258 13.52 12.16 -3.67
C LYS A 258 12.60 13.23 -3.11
N LEU A 259 11.29 13.08 -3.24
CA LEU A 259 10.32 14.08 -2.81
C LEU A 259 9.08 13.41 -2.22
N GLU A 260 8.66 13.89 -1.06
CA GLU A 260 7.44 13.43 -0.40
C GLU A 260 6.21 14.06 -1.05
N GLN A 261 5.15 13.29 -1.17
CA GLN A 261 3.88 13.67 -1.78
C GLN A 261 3.26 14.92 -1.15
N GLU A 262 3.37 15.06 0.17
CA GLU A 262 2.81 16.19 0.94
C GLU A 262 3.31 17.56 0.48
N ILE A 263 4.50 17.61 -0.12
CA ILE A 263 5.11 18.84 -0.64
C ILE A 263 4.44 19.30 -1.94
N ILE A 264 3.85 18.35 -2.67
CA ILE A 264 3.24 18.60 -3.99
C ILE A 264 1.80 19.08 -3.79
N GLY A 265 1.61 20.32 -3.33
CA GLY A 265 0.28 20.93 -3.21
C GLY A 265 -0.40 21.13 -4.56
N GLU A 266 -1.74 21.19 -4.59
CA GLU A 266 -2.49 21.36 -5.84
C GLU A 266 -2.48 22.77 -6.39
N ASN A 267 -2.52 23.80 -5.54
CA ASN A 267 -2.51 25.20 -5.95
C ASN A 267 -1.67 26.07 -5.01
N GLU A 268 -0.76 26.84 -5.57
CA GLU A 268 0.00 27.86 -4.83
C GLU A 268 -0.91 29.00 -4.31
N ASN A 269 -2.11 29.14 -4.85
CA ASN A 269 -3.08 30.17 -4.43
C ASN A 269 -3.89 29.76 -3.20
N GLU A 270 -4.13 28.46 -2.95
CA GLU A 270 -4.90 27.99 -1.78
C GLU A 270 -4.07 27.99 -0.49
N ARG A 271 -2.73 27.85 -0.56
CA ARG A 271 -1.84 27.96 0.62
C ARG A 271 -1.78 29.38 1.21
N LYS A 272 -2.15 30.44 0.47
CA LYS A 272 -2.16 31.81 0.96
C LYS A 272 -3.34 32.12 1.87
N ASP A 273 -4.44 31.37 1.75
CA ASP A 273 -5.65 31.62 2.53
C ASP A 273 -5.69 30.88 3.88
N ILE A 274 -4.84 29.86 4.08
CA ILE A 274 -4.78 29.09 5.33
C ILE A 274 -3.98 29.81 6.45
N ASN A 275 -3.15 30.78 6.11
CA ASN A 275 -2.39 31.59 7.08
C ASN A 275 -3.12 32.82 7.62
N THR A 276 -4.44 32.92 7.44
CA THR A 276 -5.24 34.08 7.85
C THR A 276 -6.36 33.71 8.84
N TYR A 277 -6.18 32.65 9.63
CA TYR A 277 -7.06 32.35 10.77
C TYR A 277 -6.26 32.07 12.05
#